data_ead20e45fbf20b0a5753c2828a82d976
#
_entry.id   ead20e45fbf20b0a5753c2828a82d976
#
_cell.length_a   1.000
_cell.length_b   1.000
_cell.length_c   1.000
_cell.angle_alpha   90.00
_cell.angle_beta   90.00
_cell.angle_gamma   90.00
#
_symmetry.space_group_name_H-M   'P 1'
#
loop_
_entity.id
_entity.type
_entity.pdbx_description
1 polymer ?
#
loop_
_entity_poly.entity_id
_entity_poly.type
_entity_poly.pdbx_seq_one_letter_code
_entity_poly.pdbx_strand_id
1 'polypeptide(L)'
;GHSGRYAAEQVMAEIETHKTSIVFCNTRSLAELIFQDLWKANAMQLPIGIHHGSLEKEARRKVEAAMAAGELRAVIATGSLDLGIDWGNVDLVIQVGAPKNVKRLVQRIGRANHRYNAPSRARIVPANRFEVIECVAALEAVRAHDLDGDARGPGPLDVLCQHILLTACAGPFDAGALYDEVRAAGPYRD
;
A
#
# COMPACT_ATOMS: atom_id res chain seq x y z
N GLY A 1 21.40 16.93 -1.23
CA GLY A 1 21.52 17.01 -2.66
C GLY A 1 20.25 17.47 -3.36
N HIS A 2 20.42 17.95 -4.55
CA HIS A 2 19.38 18.59 -5.40
C HIS A 2 18.24 17.64 -5.85
N SER A 3 18.43 16.33 -5.81
CA SER A 3 17.45 15.35 -6.31
C SER A 3 16.14 15.30 -5.49
N GLY A 4 16.22 15.46 -4.17
CA GLY A 4 15.02 15.48 -3.31
C GLY A 4 14.09 16.65 -3.59
N ARG A 5 14.63 17.80 -3.96
CA ARG A 5 13.86 19.00 -4.28
C ARG A 5 13.01 18.84 -5.54
N TYR A 6 13.59 18.25 -6.59
CA TYR A 6 12.84 17.96 -7.82
C TYR A 6 11.73 16.94 -7.59
N ALA A 7 11.98 15.95 -6.74
CA ALA A 7 10.95 14.98 -6.35
C ALA A 7 9.78 15.67 -5.64
N ALA A 8 10.06 16.60 -4.71
CA ALA A 8 9.02 17.32 -3.98
C ALA A 8 8.17 18.21 -4.90
N GLU A 9 8.76 18.91 -5.86
CA GLU A 9 8.04 19.73 -6.83
C GLU A 9 7.10 18.87 -7.71
N GLN A 10 7.58 17.74 -8.19
CA GLN A 10 6.76 16.79 -8.97
C GLN A 10 5.62 16.19 -8.14
N VAL A 11 5.91 15.80 -6.90
CA VAL A 11 4.89 15.27 -5.99
C VAL A 11 3.85 16.34 -5.67
N MET A 12 4.25 17.61 -5.46
CA MET A 12 3.32 18.70 -5.20
C MET A 12 2.39 18.95 -6.38
N ALA A 13 2.93 18.98 -7.60
CA ALA A 13 2.12 19.14 -8.81
C ALA A 13 1.06 18.04 -8.97
N GLU A 14 1.39 16.80 -8.63
CA GLU A 14 0.41 15.69 -8.62
C GLU A 14 -0.66 15.89 -7.52
N ILE A 15 -0.26 16.32 -6.31
CA ILE A 15 -1.19 16.59 -5.21
C ILE A 15 -2.19 17.70 -5.58
N GLU A 16 -1.73 18.74 -6.26
CA GLU A 16 -2.57 19.87 -6.67
C GLU A 16 -3.68 19.45 -7.64
N THR A 17 -3.44 18.46 -8.47
CA THR A 17 -4.39 17.99 -9.50
C THR A 17 -5.33 16.88 -9.03
N HIS A 18 -5.12 16.32 -7.82
CA HIS A 18 -5.91 15.23 -7.27
C HIS A 18 -6.67 15.65 -6.00
N LYS A 19 -7.76 14.97 -5.66
CA LYS A 19 -8.56 15.27 -4.47
C LYS A 19 -7.87 14.85 -3.18
N THR A 20 -7.41 13.60 -3.14
CA THR A 20 -6.74 13.03 -1.97
C THR A 20 -5.63 12.08 -2.42
N SER A 21 -4.42 12.32 -1.97
CA SER A 21 -3.24 11.54 -2.34
C SER A 21 -2.58 10.90 -1.11
N ILE A 22 -2.07 9.69 -1.25
CA ILE A 22 -1.16 9.10 -0.26
C ILE A 22 0.24 9.05 -0.87
N VAL A 23 1.21 9.65 -0.17
CA VAL A 23 2.62 9.65 -0.57
C VAL A 23 3.39 8.70 0.33
N PHE A 24 3.70 7.52 -0.20
CA PHE A 24 4.47 6.52 0.53
C PHE A 24 5.98 6.75 0.41
N CYS A 25 6.67 6.69 1.55
CA CYS A 25 8.12 6.74 1.66
C CYS A 25 8.64 5.45 2.32
N ASN A 26 9.86 5.04 1.95
CA ASN A 26 10.44 3.80 2.48
C ASN A 26 10.94 3.93 3.92
N THR A 27 11.29 5.14 4.34
CA THR A 27 11.83 5.41 5.69
C THR A 27 11.16 6.63 6.31
N ARG A 28 11.18 6.69 7.65
CA ARG A 28 10.72 7.85 8.39
C ARG A 28 11.46 9.12 8.00
N SER A 29 12.77 9.05 7.93
CA SER A 29 13.61 10.21 7.59
C SER A 29 13.27 10.77 6.21
N LEU A 30 13.00 9.89 5.22
CA LEU A 30 12.56 10.33 3.91
C LEU A 30 11.16 10.94 3.96
N ALA A 31 10.25 10.38 4.75
CA ALA A 31 8.90 10.93 4.91
C ALA A 31 8.93 12.34 5.54
N GLU A 32 9.72 12.52 6.59
CA GLU A 32 9.91 13.82 7.24
C GLU A 32 10.54 14.85 6.30
N LEU A 33 11.56 14.44 5.52
CA LEU A 33 12.22 15.31 4.53
C LEU A 33 11.24 15.74 3.43
N ILE A 34 10.54 14.78 2.81
CA ILE A 34 9.55 15.04 1.76
C ILE A 34 8.41 15.91 2.30
N PHE A 35 7.93 15.66 3.53
CA PHE A 35 6.92 16.50 4.15
C PHE A 35 7.39 17.95 4.29
N GLN A 36 8.61 18.18 4.77
CA GLN A 36 9.18 19.53 4.90
C GLN A 36 9.34 20.22 3.54
N ASP A 37 9.79 19.50 2.53
CA ASP A 37 9.99 20.07 1.19
C ASP A 37 8.66 20.35 0.49
N LEU A 38 7.66 19.46 0.66
CA LEU A 38 6.29 19.73 0.19
C LEU A 38 5.66 20.92 0.92
N TRP A 39 5.88 21.04 2.24
CA TRP A 39 5.38 22.19 3.00
C TRP A 39 5.93 23.52 2.48
N LYS A 40 7.20 23.56 2.09
CA LYS A 40 7.84 24.74 1.49
C LYS A 40 7.31 25.04 0.09
N ALA A 41 7.01 24.00 -0.70
CA ALA A 41 6.49 24.11 -2.06
C ALA A 41 4.97 24.39 -2.12
N ASN A 42 4.27 24.26 -0.99
CA ASN A 42 2.81 24.35 -0.89
C ASN A 42 2.30 25.80 -0.93
N ALA A 43 2.43 26.44 -2.07
CA ALA A 43 1.99 27.82 -2.27
C ALA A 43 0.47 28.00 -2.09
N MET A 44 -0.30 26.96 -2.39
CA MET A 44 -1.77 26.96 -2.27
C MET A 44 -2.26 26.66 -0.85
N GLN A 45 -1.36 26.44 0.11
CA GLN A 45 -1.70 26.11 1.50
C GLN A 45 -2.66 24.89 1.63
N LEU A 46 -2.49 23.90 0.77
CA LEU A 46 -3.28 22.69 0.81
C LEU A 46 -3.05 21.94 2.13
N PRO A 47 -4.09 21.36 2.73
CA PRO A 47 -3.95 20.59 3.96
C PRO A 47 -3.22 19.27 3.69
N ILE A 48 -1.97 19.18 4.15
CA ILE A 48 -1.13 17.99 4.04
C ILE A 48 -0.73 17.50 5.44
N GLY A 49 -0.72 16.18 5.62
CA GLY A 49 -0.36 15.54 6.89
C GLY A 49 0.82 14.60 6.75
N ILE A 50 1.39 14.17 7.87
CA ILE A 50 2.42 13.13 7.94
C ILE A 50 1.98 12.03 8.90
N HIS A 51 2.26 10.75 8.52
CA HIS A 51 1.90 9.60 9.33
C HIS A 51 3.00 8.52 9.31
N HIS A 52 3.62 8.28 10.45
CA HIS A 52 4.59 7.19 10.65
C HIS A 52 4.59 6.67 12.08
N GLY A 53 5.15 5.48 12.30
CA GLY A 53 5.08 4.79 13.58
C GLY A 53 5.77 5.49 14.78
N SER A 54 6.66 6.46 14.52
CA SER A 54 7.34 7.22 15.59
C SER A 54 6.56 8.46 16.05
N LEU A 55 5.45 8.80 15.41
CA LEU A 55 4.56 9.86 15.91
C LEU A 55 3.81 9.38 17.14
N GLU A 56 3.48 10.30 18.02
CA GLU A 56 2.59 10.04 19.15
C GLU A 56 1.23 9.51 18.67
N LYS A 57 0.63 8.65 19.48
CA LYS A 57 -0.64 7.99 19.15
C LYS A 57 -1.76 9.00 18.82
N GLU A 58 -1.81 10.09 19.57
CA GLU A 58 -2.80 11.15 19.36
C GLU A 58 -2.60 11.89 18.03
N ALA A 59 -1.34 12.20 17.68
CA ALA A 59 -1.02 12.84 16.41
C ALA A 59 -1.42 11.94 15.22
N ARG A 60 -1.13 10.63 15.30
CA ARG A 60 -1.55 9.67 14.29
C ARG A 60 -3.07 9.63 14.12
N ARG A 61 -3.82 9.53 15.26
CA ARG A 61 -5.28 9.51 15.24
C ARG A 61 -5.89 10.78 14.63
N LYS A 62 -5.29 11.95 14.88
CA LYS A 62 -5.72 13.20 14.25
C LYS A 62 -5.59 13.16 12.73
N VAL A 63 -4.46 12.67 12.22
CA VAL A 63 -4.24 12.52 10.77
C VAL A 63 -5.21 11.50 10.18
N GLU A 64 -5.42 10.37 10.86
CA GLU A 64 -6.35 9.32 10.46
C GLU A 64 -7.79 9.86 10.39
N ALA A 65 -8.23 10.59 11.41
CA ALA A 65 -9.56 11.19 11.44
C ALA A 65 -9.74 12.24 10.33
N ALA A 66 -8.75 13.11 10.11
CA ALA A 66 -8.80 14.12 9.07
C ALA A 66 -8.79 13.49 7.66
N MET A 67 -8.07 12.38 7.47
CA MET A 67 -8.14 11.61 6.22
C MET A 67 -9.54 11.03 5.99
N ALA A 68 -10.09 10.33 7.00
CA ALA A 68 -11.41 9.72 6.90
C ALA A 68 -12.52 10.76 6.65
N ALA A 69 -12.37 11.97 7.20
CA ALA A 69 -13.26 13.10 6.97
C ALA A 69 -13.08 13.77 5.61
N GLY A 70 -12.03 13.41 4.83
CA GLY A 70 -11.71 14.06 3.54
C GLY A 70 -11.17 15.47 3.68
N GLU A 71 -10.63 15.83 4.84
CA GLU A 71 -10.09 17.16 5.14
C GLU A 71 -8.66 17.34 4.65
N LEU A 72 -7.94 16.24 4.36
CA LEU A 72 -6.56 16.28 3.89
C LEU A 72 -6.47 16.10 2.37
N ARG A 73 -5.64 16.92 1.75
CA ARG A 73 -5.29 16.83 0.34
C ARG A 73 -4.24 15.75 0.10
N ALA A 74 -3.31 15.60 1.02
CA ALA A 74 -2.33 14.52 0.98
C ALA A 74 -1.88 14.07 2.36
N VAL A 75 -1.46 12.81 2.47
CA VAL A 75 -0.75 12.29 3.63
C VAL A 75 0.55 11.65 3.18
N ILE A 76 1.65 12.09 3.79
CA ILE A 76 2.98 11.50 3.60
C ILE A 76 3.13 10.40 4.64
N ALA A 77 3.39 9.17 4.21
CA ALA A 77 3.39 8.02 5.11
C ALA A 77 4.52 7.03 4.83
N THR A 78 4.82 6.26 5.86
CA THR A 78 5.62 5.03 5.72
C THR A 78 4.70 3.81 5.68
N GLY A 79 5.22 2.60 5.90
CA GLY A 79 4.43 1.38 5.97
C GLY A 79 3.32 1.36 7.05
N SER A 80 3.19 2.40 7.85
CA SER A 80 2.14 2.54 8.86
C SER A 80 0.73 2.61 8.27
N LEU A 81 0.59 2.97 6.98
CA LEU A 81 -0.67 3.01 6.25
C LEU A 81 -0.83 1.85 5.23
N ASP A 82 0.07 0.87 5.23
CA ASP A 82 -0.02 -0.28 4.31
C ASP A 82 -1.24 -1.17 4.60
N LEU A 83 -1.71 -1.21 5.84
CA LEU A 83 -2.75 -2.13 6.30
C LEU A 83 -3.92 -1.42 7.02
N GLY A 84 -5.11 -1.93 6.80
CA GLY A 84 -6.17 -1.99 7.82
C GLY A 84 -7.11 -0.81 7.98
N ILE A 85 -7.02 0.30 7.26
CA ILE A 85 -7.95 1.41 7.40
C ILE A 85 -8.55 1.77 6.04
N ASP A 86 -9.85 1.93 6.01
CA ASP A 86 -10.54 2.54 4.87
C ASP A 86 -10.28 4.05 4.90
N TRP A 87 -9.42 4.49 4.01
CA TRP A 87 -8.99 5.89 3.90
C TRP A 87 -9.95 6.75 3.09
N GLY A 88 -11.16 6.27 2.83
CA GLY A 88 -12.13 6.99 2.03
C GLY A 88 -11.72 7.13 0.55
N ASN A 89 -11.96 8.28 -0.03
CA ASN A 89 -11.77 8.51 -1.47
C ASN A 89 -10.34 8.95 -1.82
N VAL A 90 -9.35 8.08 -1.62
CA VAL A 90 -7.99 8.29 -2.16
C VAL A 90 -8.02 8.05 -3.66
N ASP A 91 -7.59 9.01 -4.46
CA ASP A 91 -7.59 8.93 -5.92
C ASP A 91 -6.20 8.79 -6.52
N LEU A 92 -5.14 9.05 -5.75
CA LEU A 92 -3.77 8.86 -6.19
C LEU A 92 -2.89 8.27 -5.08
N VAL A 93 -2.07 7.30 -5.45
CA VAL A 93 -0.95 6.81 -4.64
C VAL A 93 0.36 7.22 -5.28
N ILE A 94 1.26 7.83 -4.51
CA ILE A 94 2.60 8.20 -4.93
C ILE A 94 3.60 7.39 -4.10
N GLN A 95 4.48 6.67 -4.75
CA GLN A 95 5.61 5.99 -4.11
C GLN A 95 6.87 6.81 -4.34
N VAL A 96 7.46 7.38 -3.29
CA VAL A 96 8.75 8.08 -3.33
C VAL A 96 9.85 7.12 -2.91
N GLY A 97 10.84 6.99 -3.78
CA GLY A 97 11.88 5.98 -3.70
C GLY A 97 11.50 4.65 -4.33
N ALA A 98 12.49 3.83 -4.67
CA ALA A 98 12.27 2.51 -5.21
C ALA A 98 11.49 1.63 -4.20
N PRO A 99 10.45 0.92 -4.62
CA PRO A 99 9.69 0.06 -3.72
C PRO A 99 10.57 -1.12 -3.25
N LYS A 100 10.51 -1.46 -1.96
CA LYS A 100 11.31 -2.57 -1.41
C LYS A 100 10.90 -3.94 -1.94
N ASN A 101 9.65 -4.11 -2.33
CA ASN A 101 9.16 -5.26 -3.06
C ASN A 101 7.90 -4.91 -3.87
N VAL A 102 7.64 -5.67 -4.92
CA VAL A 102 6.54 -5.44 -5.86
C VAL A 102 5.20 -5.71 -5.22
N LYS A 103 5.09 -6.76 -4.39
CA LYS A 103 3.86 -7.12 -3.67
C LYS A 103 3.35 -5.96 -2.80
N ARG A 104 4.25 -5.31 -2.05
CA ARG A 104 3.90 -4.12 -1.25
C ARG A 104 3.50 -2.94 -2.12
N LEU A 105 4.19 -2.74 -3.25
CA LEU A 105 3.81 -1.70 -4.20
C LEU A 105 2.37 -1.91 -4.69
N VAL A 106 2.03 -3.12 -5.12
CA VAL A 106 0.66 -3.46 -5.56
C VAL A 106 -0.37 -3.25 -4.45
N GLN A 107 -0.05 -3.63 -3.21
CA GLN A 107 -0.92 -3.37 -2.05
C GLN A 107 -1.15 -1.88 -1.82
N ARG A 108 -0.13 -1.04 -1.99
CA ARG A 108 -0.23 0.43 -1.89
C ARG A 108 -1.07 1.01 -3.03
N ILE A 109 -0.81 0.59 -4.27
CA ILE A 109 -1.59 1.00 -5.45
C ILE A 109 -3.07 0.68 -5.25
N GLY A 110 -3.40 -0.48 -4.68
CA GLY A 110 -4.76 -0.89 -4.36
C GLY A 110 -5.47 -0.01 -3.32
N ARG A 111 -4.80 0.97 -2.71
CA ARG A 111 -5.43 1.98 -1.84
C ARG A 111 -6.08 3.13 -2.60
N ALA A 112 -5.70 3.32 -3.87
CA ALA A 112 -6.34 4.33 -4.72
C ALA A 112 -7.62 3.78 -5.36
N ASN A 113 -8.65 4.63 -5.43
CA ASN A 113 -9.88 4.34 -6.16
C ASN A 113 -10.59 3.03 -5.77
N HIS A 114 -10.92 2.86 -4.51
CA HIS A 114 -11.74 1.73 -4.02
C HIS A 114 -13.17 1.67 -4.61
N ARG A 115 -13.46 2.44 -5.66
CA ARG A 115 -14.74 2.38 -6.36
C ARG A 115 -14.71 1.25 -7.39
N TYR A 116 -15.79 0.50 -7.47
CA TYR A 116 -15.97 -0.72 -8.27
C TYR A 116 -15.58 -0.59 -9.78
N ASN A 117 -15.53 0.63 -10.34
CA ASN A 117 -15.26 0.86 -11.77
C ASN A 117 -14.16 1.91 -12.05
N ALA A 118 -13.32 2.28 -11.07
CA ALA A 118 -12.26 3.24 -11.30
C ALA A 118 -10.88 2.57 -11.23
N PRO A 119 -10.01 2.71 -12.23
CA PRO A 119 -8.66 2.16 -12.18
C PRO A 119 -7.87 2.85 -11.08
N SER A 120 -7.13 2.06 -10.29
CA SER A 120 -6.18 2.60 -9.32
C SER A 120 -5.07 3.37 -10.04
N ARG A 121 -4.81 4.59 -9.58
CA ARG A 121 -3.75 5.44 -10.14
C ARG A 121 -2.57 5.50 -9.18
N ALA A 122 -1.38 5.29 -9.72
CA ALA A 122 -0.16 5.40 -8.95
C ALA A 122 0.95 6.09 -9.75
N ARG A 123 1.86 6.74 -9.04
CA ARG A 123 3.09 7.31 -9.54
C ARG A 123 4.27 6.78 -8.73
N ILE A 124 5.37 6.49 -9.40
CA ILE A 124 6.64 6.20 -8.73
C ILE A 124 7.59 7.35 -9.04
N VAL A 125 8.12 7.95 -7.98
CA VAL A 125 9.07 9.07 -8.06
C VAL A 125 10.38 8.61 -7.45
N PRO A 126 11.45 8.36 -8.24
CA PRO A 126 12.75 7.97 -7.71
C PRO A 126 13.29 9.06 -6.76
N ALA A 127 13.78 8.70 -5.60
CA ALA A 127 14.38 9.65 -4.65
C ALA A 127 15.80 10.09 -5.10
N ASN A 128 16.43 9.31 -5.96
CA ASN A 128 17.73 9.62 -6.55
C ASN A 128 17.91 8.91 -7.92
N ARG A 129 18.94 9.30 -8.66
CA ARG A 129 19.21 8.78 -10.00
C ARG A 129 19.47 7.26 -10.06
N PHE A 130 19.97 6.68 -8.99
CA PHE A 130 20.28 5.24 -8.96
C PHE A 130 19.04 4.38 -8.83
N GLU A 131 17.99 4.91 -8.17
CA GLU A 131 16.71 4.22 -8.00
C GLU A 131 15.85 4.20 -9.29
N VAL A 132 16.22 4.92 -10.33
CA VAL A 132 15.45 4.95 -11.59
C VAL A 132 15.33 3.54 -12.19
N ILE A 133 16.41 2.80 -12.22
CA ILE A 133 16.43 1.43 -12.78
C ILE A 133 15.56 0.50 -11.94
N GLU A 134 15.65 0.60 -10.60
CA GLU A 134 14.83 -0.19 -9.69
C GLU A 134 13.34 0.15 -9.84
N CYS A 135 13.00 1.42 -10.00
CA CYS A 135 11.63 1.86 -10.23
C CYS A 135 11.08 1.34 -11.57
N VAL A 136 11.88 1.33 -12.63
CA VAL A 136 11.50 0.75 -13.93
C VAL A 136 11.26 -0.75 -13.80
N ALA A 137 12.19 -1.47 -13.18
CA ALA A 137 12.06 -2.92 -12.95
C ALA A 137 10.79 -3.25 -12.13
N ALA A 138 10.50 -2.46 -11.08
CA ALA A 138 9.29 -2.64 -10.29
C ALA A 138 8.01 -2.41 -11.12
N LEU A 139 7.99 -1.43 -12.01
CA LEU A 139 6.86 -1.18 -12.91
C LEU A 139 6.67 -2.32 -13.93
N GLU A 140 7.75 -2.85 -14.46
CA GLU A 140 7.72 -4.00 -15.38
C GLU A 140 7.19 -5.24 -14.68
N ALA A 141 7.65 -5.53 -13.46
CA ALA A 141 7.16 -6.63 -12.65
C ALA A 141 5.67 -6.50 -12.31
N VAL A 142 5.19 -5.28 -11.96
CA VAL A 142 3.74 -5.05 -11.77
C VAL A 142 2.95 -5.35 -13.04
N ARG A 143 3.42 -4.92 -14.20
CA ARG A 143 2.76 -5.17 -15.50
C ARG A 143 2.76 -6.65 -15.88
N ALA A 144 3.84 -7.35 -15.56
CA ALA A 144 3.99 -8.79 -15.81
C ALA A 144 3.24 -9.64 -14.76
N HIS A 145 2.66 -9.03 -13.71
CA HIS A 145 2.10 -9.73 -12.54
C HIS A 145 3.13 -10.62 -11.83
N ASP A 146 4.41 -10.28 -11.97
CA ASP A 146 5.52 -10.95 -11.31
C ASP A 146 5.69 -10.34 -9.90
N LEU A 147 5.04 -10.98 -8.94
CA LEU A 147 5.05 -10.55 -7.54
C LEU A 147 6.16 -11.28 -6.80
N ASP A 148 6.92 -10.53 -5.99
CA ASP A 148 7.96 -11.12 -5.14
C ASP A 148 7.40 -12.23 -4.25
N GLY A 149 8.19 -13.24 -4.06
CA GLY A 149 7.94 -14.35 -3.14
C GLY A 149 7.87 -15.69 -3.84
N ASP A 150 8.18 -16.72 -3.11
CA ASP A 150 8.07 -18.09 -3.57
C ASP A 150 6.61 -18.42 -3.91
N ALA A 151 6.44 -19.32 -4.86
CA ALA A 151 5.15 -19.93 -5.11
C ALA A 151 4.59 -20.45 -3.78
N ARG A 152 3.30 -20.33 -3.55
CA ARG A 152 2.69 -20.89 -2.35
C ARG A 152 3.06 -22.36 -2.25
N GLY A 153 3.73 -22.73 -1.19
CA GLY A 153 3.97 -24.13 -0.86
C GLY A 153 2.66 -24.90 -0.67
N PRO A 154 2.73 -26.22 -0.54
CA PRO A 154 1.56 -27.03 -0.24
C PRO A 154 0.84 -26.50 1.00
N GLY A 155 -0.46 -26.71 1.06
CA GLY A 155 -1.29 -26.21 2.16
C GLY A 155 -0.77 -26.70 3.54
N PRO A 156 -0.69 -25.81 4.53
CA PRO A 156 -0.19 -26.19 5.85
C PRO A 156 -1.13 -27.20 6.50
N LEU A 157 -0.57 -28.32 7.01
CA LEU A 157 -1.34 -29.42 7.58
C LEU A 157 -2.07 -29.03 8.88
N ASP A 158 -1.54 -28.10 9.64
CA ASP A 158 -2.18 -27.59 10.86
C ASP A 158 -3.49 -26.86 10.53
N VAL A 159 -3.52 -26.07 9.44
CA VAL A 159 -4.76 -25.43 8.94
C VAL A 159 -5.75 -26.47 8.47
N LEU A 160 -5.30 -27.51 7.77
CA LEU A 160 -6.15 -28.63 7.36
C LEU A 160 -6.75 -29.37 8.55
N CYS A 161 -5.92 -29.70 9.56
CA CYS A 161 -6.38 -30.32 10.79
C CYS A 161 -7.43 -29.48 11.52
N GLN A 162 -7.22 -28.16 11.57
CA GLN A 162 -8.19 -27.25 12.17
C GLN A 162 -9.52 -27.22 11.40
N HIS A 163 -9.48 -27.24 10.07
CA HIS A 163 -10.68 -27.30 9.24
C HIS A 163 -11.46 -28.61 9.45
N ILE A 164 -10.76 -29.75 9.44
CA ILE A 164 -11.37 -31.07 9.73
C ILE A 164 -12.00 -31.08 11.12
N LEU A 165 -11.31 -30.55 12.12
CA LEU A 165 -11.82 -30.49 13.50
C LEU A 165 -13.09 -29.64 13.59
N LEU A 166 -13.10 -28.47 12.97
CA LEU A 166 -14.26 -27.58 12.95
C LEU A 166 -15.46 -28.24 12.25
N THR A 167 -15.22 -28.94 11.13
CA THR A 167 -16.25 -29.70 10.42
C THR A 167 -16.81 -30.81 11.28
N ALA A 168 -15.96 -31.57 11.96
CA ALA A 168 -16.37 -32.63 12.89
C ALA A 168 -17.18 -32.10 14.09
N CYS A 169 -16.84 -30.93 14.61
CA CYS A 169 -17.59 -30.29 15.68
C CYS A 169 -18.98 -29.79 15.23
N ALA A 170 -19.16 -29.50 13.95
CA ALA A 170 -20.45 -29.11 13.39
C ALA A 170 -21.42 -30.29 13.21
N GLY A 171 -20.92 -31.53 13.10
CA GLY A 171 -21.71 -32.76 12.96
C GLY A 171 -21.01 -33.85 12.14
N PRO A 172 -21.67 -34.98 11.93
CA PRO A 172 -21.17 -36.02 11.05
C PRO A 172 -20.97 -35.52 9.62
N PHE A 173 -19.89 -35.90 8.97
CA PHE A 173 -19.59 -35.54 7.59
C PHE A 173 -19.05 -36.74 6.80
N ASP A 174 -19.19 -36.70 5.48
CA ASP A 174 -18.58 -37.66 4.58
C ASP A 174 -17.13 -37.26 4.28
N ALA A 175 -16.21 -38.21 4.56
CA ALA A 175 -14.79 -37.97 4.41
C ALA A 175 -14.37 -37.76 2.93
N GLY A 176 -15.04 -38.43 1.99
CA GLY A 176 -14.80 -38.29 0.56
C GLY A 176 -15.20 -36.91 0.05
N ALA A 177 -16.40 -36.45 0.44
CA ALA A 177 -16.88 -35.11 0.09
C ALA A 177 -15.97 -34.02 0.66
N LEU A 178 -15.53 -34.17 1.91
CA LEU A 178 -14.58 -33.21 2.52
C LEU A 178 -13.22 -33.24 1.82
N TYR A 179 -12.73 -34.41 1.44
CA TYR A 179 -11.50 -34.53 0.67
C TYR A 179 -11.59 -33.81 -0.68
N ASP A 180 -12.67 -33.97 -1.42
CA ASP A 180 -12.89 -33.32 -2.69
C ASP A 180 -13.00 -31.77 -2.53
N GLU A 181 -13.68 -31.33 -1.47
CA GLU A 181 -13.76 -29.90 -1.12
C GLU A 181 -12.36 -29.31 -0.85
N VAL A 182 -11.56 -29.99 -0.02
CA VAL A 182 -10.20 -29.55 0.33
C VAL A 182 -9.32 -29.51 -0.91
N ARG A 183 -9.39 -30.51 -1.77
CA ARG A 183 -8.62 -30.56 -3.02
C ARG A 183 -9.07 -29.53 -4.06
N ALA A 184 -10.27 -29.02 -3.98
CA ALA A 184 -10.74 -27.91 -4.80
C ALA A 184 -10.08 -26.57 -4.36
N ALA A 185 -9.62 -26.46 -3.11
CA ALA A 185 -8.91 -25.28 -2.61
C ALA A 185 -7.48 -25.24 -3.15
N GLY A 186 -7.06 -24.06 -3.65
CA GLY A 186 -5.77 -23.85 -4.32
C GLY A 186 -4.54 -24.43 -3.60
N PRO A 187 -4.37 -24.24 -2.26
CA PRO A 187 -3.21 -24.74 -1.53
C PRO A 187 -3.10 -26.27 -1.41
N TYR A 188 -4.17 -27.02 -1.67
CA TYR A 188 -4.25 -28.48 -1.48
C TYR A 188 -4.55 -29.23 -2.78
N ARG A 189 -4.37 -28.59 -3.94
CA ARG A 189 -4.65 -29.22 -5.25
C ARG A 189 -3.67 -30.30 -5.67
N ASP A 190 -2.41 -30.19 -5.21
CA ASP A 190 -1.30 -31.08 -5.60
C ASP A 190 -1.00 -32.14 -4.53
#